data_a412f501e51d1f20265b5767f0b86882
#
_entry.id   a412f501e51d1f20265b5767f0b86882
#
_cell.length_a   1.000
_cell.length_b   1.000
_cell.length_c   1.000
_cell.angle_alpha   90.00
_cell.angle_beta   90.00
_cell.angle_gamma   90.00
#
_symmetry.space_group_name_H-M   'P 1'
#
loop_
_entity.id
_entity.type
_entity.pdbx_description
1 polymer ?
#
loop_
_entity_poly.entity_id
_entity_poly.type
_entity_poly.pdbx_seq_one_letter_code
_entity_poly.pdbx_strand_id
1 'polypeptide(L)'
;MTLDSSPICQYTLTMMTAEAAKTFVRRHFEEFVNHQDLGAADRNFSADYREHGVDVPPGLPPGPEGPKQYLAAAFRRFPDIHVTIEDIIAEGDKVVVRNRWRATDGQTQQGIEFGGIVIWRISEGKLAERWAYLEAPHPVH
;
A
#
# COMPACT_ATOMS: atom_id res chain seq x y z
N MET A 1 39.88 4.52 -13.52
CA MET A 1 38.93 3.45 -13.34
C MET A 1 37.54 4.02 -13.25
N THR A 2 36.63 3.53 -14.04
CA THR A 2 35.32 4.12 -14.21
C THR A 2 34.24 3.33 -13.47
N LEU A 3 34.42 3.17 -12.17
CA LEU A 3 33.49 2.39 -11.35
C LEU A 3 32.07 2.93 -11.40
N ASP A 4 31.95 4.25 -11.51
CA ASP A 4 30.66 4.93 -11.46
C ASP A 4 29.78 4.63 -12.67
N SER A 5 30.39 4.17 -13.76
CA SER A 5 29.64 3.83 -14.96
C SER A 5 29.27 2.35 -15.02
N SER A 6 29.59 1.57 -13.98
CA SER A 6 29.24 0.16 -13.99
C SER A 6 27.73 -0.03 -13.78
N PRO A 7 27.11 -1.01 -14.45
CA PRO A 7 25.69 -1.30 -14.25
C PRO A 7 25.34 -1.63 -12.80
N ILE A 8 26.26 -2.22 -12.06
CA ILE A 8 26.06 -2.58 -10.66
C ILE A 8 25.90 -1.32 -9.80
N CYS A 9 26.73 -0.30 -10.02
CA CYS A 9 26.62 0.95 -9.28
C CYS A 9 25.31 1.67 -9.58
N GLN A 10 24.90 1.72 -10.84
CA GLN A 10 23.64 2.33 -11.22
C GLN A 10 22.46 1.60 -10.62
N TYR A 11 22.50 0.29 -10.63
CA TYR A 11 21.47 -0.53 -10.02
C TYR A 11 21.33 -0.23 -8.52
N THR A 12 22.45 -0.15 -7.80
CA THR A 12 22.47 0.14 -6.38
C THR A 12 21.87 1.52 -6.07
N LEU A 13 22.07 2.51 -6.93
CA LEU A 13 21.54 3.85 -6.75
C LEU A 13 20.02 3.93 -6.94
N THR A 14 19.44 3.01 -7.74
CA THR A 14 18.00 3.04 -8.04
C THR A 14 17.19 2.14 -7.12
N MET A 15 17.83 1.18 -6.44
CA MET A 15 17.13 0.28 -5.53
C MET A 15 17.20 0.78 -4.10
N MET A 16 16.06 0.71 -3.43
CA MET A 16 16.00 0.97 -2.00
C MET A 16 16.65 -0.19 -1.24
N THR A 17 17.30 0.13 -0.12
CA THR A 17 17.67 -0.88 0.86
C THR A 17 16.40 -1.48 1.46
N ALA A 18 16.52 -2.67 2.06
CA ALA A 18 15.38 -3.28 2.74
C ALA A 18 14.80 -2.36 3.82
N GLU A 19 15.64 -1.70 4.60
CA GLU A 19 15.18 -0.79 5.64
C GLU A 19 14.48 0.44 5.06
N ALA A 20 15.02 1.03 3.99
CA ALA A 20 14.39 2.17 3.33
C ALA A 20 13.04 1.79 2.71
N ALA A 21 12.96 0.59 2.11
CA ALA A 21 11.72 0.09 1.52
C ALA A 21 10.64 -0.11 2.59
N LYS A 22 10.99 -0.70 3.73
CA LYS A 22 10.06 -0.87 4.84
C LYS A 22 9.59 0.47 5.39
N THR A 23 10.48 1.43 5.56
CA THR A 23 10.14 2.77 6.04
C THR A 23 9.19 3.46 5.06
N PHE A 24 9.45 3.35 3.77
CA PHE A 24 8.60 3.93 2.73
C PHE A 24 7.18 3.34 2.80
N VAL A 25 7.06 2.03 2.91
CA VAL A 25 5.75 1.37 2.96
C VAL A 25 5.00 1.71 4.24
N ARG A 26 5.68 1.74 5.40
CA ARG A 26 5.06 2.17 6.66
C ARG A 26 4.52 3.59 6.55
N ARG A 27 5.30 4.50 6.01
CA ARG A 27 4.89 5.90 5.83
C ARG A 27 3.71 5.99 4.86
N HIS A 28 3.72 5.17 3.80
CA HIS A 28 2.62 5.16 2.84
C HIS A 28 1.29 4.80 3.51
N PHE A 29 1.25 3.72 4.30
CA PHE A 29 0.03 3.34 5.01
C PHE A 29 -0.41 4.43 5.98
N GLU A 30 0.52 5.03 6.69
CA GLU A 30 0.21 6.09 7.65
C GLU A 30 -0.37 7.32 6.97
N GLU A 31 0.26 7.80 5.92
CA GLU A 31 -0.20 8.99 5.21
C GLU A 31 -1.47 8.74 4.41
N PHE A 32 -1.46 7.71 3.57
CA PHE A 32 -2.53 7.47 2.61
C PHE A 32 -3.81 6.95 3.28
N VAL A 33 -3.66 6.05 4.25
CA VAL A 33 -4.82 5.43 4.92
C VAL A 33 -5.15 6.14 6.22
N ASN A 34 -4.23 6.14 7.18
CA ASN A 34 -4.54 6.61 8.53
C ASN A 34 -4.77 8.11 8.59
N HIS A 35 -4.03 8.90 7.84
CA HIS A 35 -4.24 10.35 7.74
C HIS A 35 -5.19 10.73 6.61
N GLN A 36 -5.66 9.76 5.83
CA GLN A 36 -6.58 9.98 4.71
C GLN A 36 -6.06 11.02 3.71
N ASP A 37 -4.75 11.06 3.50
CA ASP A 37 -4.11 11.95 2.55
C ASP A 37 -4.12 11.31 1.16
N LEU A 38 -5.16 11.57 0.39
CA LEU A 38 -5.30 11.01 -0.96
C LEU A 38 -4.17 11.50 -1.90
N GLY A 39 -3.58 12.65 -1.61
CA GLY A 39 -2.43 13.15 -2.38
C GLY A 39 -1.19 12.27 -2.26
N ALA A 40 -1.10 11.45 -1.21
CA ALA A 40 -0.01 10.48 -1.09
C ALA A 40 0.01 9.49 -2.25
N ALA A 41 -1.13 9.23 -2.88
CA ALA A 41 -1.19 8.35 -4.05
C ALA A 41 -0.32 8.88 -5.19
N ASP A 42 -0.38 10.17 -5.45
CA ASP A 42 0.40 10.78 -6.54
C ASP A 42 1.90 10.74 -6.27
N ARG A 43 2.29 10.78 -5.01
CA ARG A 43 3.70 10.73 -4.61
C ARG A 43 4.25 9.31 -4.59
N ASN A 44 3.42 8.32 -4.23
CA ASN A 44 3.89 7.00 -3.86
C ASN A 44 3.64 5.93 -4.92
N PHE A 45 2.58 6.04 -5.74
CA PHE A 45 2.30 5.06 -6.79
C PHE A 45 2.99 5.44 -8.10
N SER A 46 3.49 4.44 -8.82
CA SER A 46 4.05 4.68 -10.14
C SER A 46 2.94 4.95 -11.17
N ALA A 47 3.32 5.61 -12.26
CA ALA A 47 2.36 5.91 -13.33
C ALA A 47 1.80 4.65 -13.98
N ASP A 48 2.57 3.56 -13.99
CA ASP A 48 2.19 2.27 -14.56
C ASP A 48 1.82 1.24 -13.49
N TYR A 49 1.37 1.68 -12.34
CA TYR A 49 0.98 0.83 -11.21
C TYR A 49 -0.06 -0.22 -11.61
N ARG A 50 0.14 -1.45 -11.14
CA ARG A 50 -0.75 -2.58 -11.39
C ARG A 50 -1.33 -3.12 -10.10
N GLU A 51 -2.64 -3.30 -10.07
CA GLU A 51 -3.38 -3.80 -8.92
C GLU A 51 -3.80 -5.25 -9.13
N HIS A 52 -3.44 -6.15 -8.22
CA HIS A 52 -3.86 -7.55 -8.23
C HIS A 52 -4.59 -7.94 -6.93
N GLY A 53 -4.95 -6.98 -6.10
CA GLY A 53 -5.61 -7.25 -4.83
C GLY A 53 -7.03 -7.78 -5.04
N VAL A 54 -7.38 -8.83 -4.29
CA VAL A 54 -8.72 -9.42 -4.35
C VAL A 54 -9.79 -8.50 -3.75
N ASP A 55 -9.35 -7.51 -2.97
CA ASP A 55 -10.20 -6.54 -2.30
C ASP A 55 -10.62 -5.37 -3.20
N VAL A 56 -10.01 -5.24 -4.38
CA VAL A 56 -10.22 -4.08 -5.25
C VAL A 56 -11.17 -4.46 -6.39
N PRO A 57 -12.23 -3.67 -6.62
CA PRO A 57 -13.15 -3.95 -7.71
C PRO A 57 -12.49 -3.72 -9.08
N PRO A 58 -12.96 -4.40 -10.13
CA PRO A 58 -12.44 -4.17 -11.47
C PRO A 58 -12.90 -2.80 -12.01
N GLY A 59 -12.21 -2.32 -13.03
CA GLY A 59 -12.62 -1.13 -13.77
C GLY A 59 -12.10 0.19 -13.21
N LEU A 60 -11.20 0.17 -12.21
CA LEU A 60 -10.58 1.40 -11.75
C LEU A 60 -9.56 1.91 -12.77
N PRO A 61 -9.32 3.23 -12.82
CA PRO A 61 -8.31 3.79 -13.71
C PRO A 61 -6.92 3.24 -13.42
N PRO A 62 -6.00 3.23 -14.42
CA PRO A 62 -4.61 2.84 -14.17
C PRO A 62 -3.86 3.88 -13.37
N GLY A 63 -2.69 3.50 -12.86
CA GLY A 63 -1.81 4.38 -12.10
C GLY A 63 -2.37 4.81 -10.76
N PRO A 64 -1.92 5.96 -10.22
CA PRO A 64 -2.34 6.42 -8.90
C PRO A 64 -3.82 6.70 -8.73
N GLU A 65 -4.53 6.95 -9.82
CA GLU A 65 -5.95 7.32 -9.77
C GLU A 65 -6.84 6.18 -9.27
N GLY A 66 -6.48 4.93 -9.59
CA GLY A 66 -7.22 3.76 -9.12
C GLY A 66 -7.26 3.65 -7.61
N PRO A 67 -6.11 3.56 -6.94
CA PRO A 67 -6.07 3.55 -5.47
C PRO A 67 -6.72 4.79 -4.84
N LYS A 68 -6.53 5.95 -5.44
CA LYS A 68 -7.14 7.19 -4.94
C LYS A 68 -8.66 7.09 -4.90
N GLN A 69 -9.28 6.62 -6.00
CA GLN A 69 -10.73 6.45 -6.06
C GLN A 69 -11.22 5.37 -5.11
N TYR A 70 -10.47 4.27 -5.00
CA TYR A 70 -10.83 3.18 -4.12
C TYR A 70 -10.83 3.63 -2.65
N LEU A 71 -9.77 4.29 -2.22
CA LEU A 71 -9.68 4.77 -0.83
C LEU A 71 -10.66 5.92 -0.56
N ALA A 72 -10.91 6.80 -1.52
CA ALA A 72 -11.92 7.84 -1.35
C ALA A 72 -13.29 7.24 -1.04
N ALA A 73 -13.67 6.17 -1.75
CA ALA A 73 -14.92 5.46 -1.49
C ALA A 73 -14.92 4.81 -0.11
N ALA A 74 -13.79 4.19 0.26
CA ALA A 74 -13.65 3.56 1.58
C ALA A 74 -13.79 4.58 2.71
N PHE A 75 -13.20 5.76 2.57
CA PHE A 75 -13.29 6.80 3.60
C PHE A 75 -14.70 7.33 3.78
N ARG A 76 -15.50 7.34 2.71
CA ARG A 76 -16.90 7.75 2.82
C ARG A 76 -17.72 6.76 3.64
N ARG A 77 -17.47 5.47 3.46
CA ARG A 77 -18.21 4.44 4.19
C ARG A 77 -17.64 4.16 5.57
N PHE A 78 -16.32 4.26 5.70
CA PHE A 78 -15.59 3.95 6.93
C PHE A 78 -14.73 5.15 7.33
N PRO A 79 -15.36 6.24 7.86
CA PRO A 79 -14.61 7.49 8.12
C PRO A 79 -13.49 7.35 9.15
N ASP A 80 -13.55 6.33 10.00
CA ASP A 80 -12.54 6.07 11.04
C ASP A 80 -11.60 4.93 10.69
N ILE A 81 -11.54 4.52 9.43
CA ILE A 81 -10.70 3.37 9.03
C ILE A 81 -9.25 3.58 9.45
N HIS A 82 -8.67 2.54 10.01
CA HIS A 82 -7.30 2.56 10.52
C HIS A 82 -6.61 1.24 10.22
N VAL A 83 -5.38 1.32 9.76
CA VAL A 83 -4.54 0.14 9.51
C VAL A 83 -3.36 0.13 10.46
N THR A 84 -3.08 -1.05 11.03
CA THR A 84 -1.90 -1.29 11.86
C THR A 84 -1.04 -2.32 11.15
N ILE A 85 0.25 -2.05 11.03
CA ILE A 85 1.21 -3.01 10.48
C ILE A 85 1.72 -3.86 11.62
N GLU A 86 1.48 -5.16 11.54
CA GLU A 86 1.90 -6.13 12.57
C GLU A 86 3.27 -6.73 12.25
N ASP A 87 3.56 -6.99 10.97
CA ASP A 87 4.86 -7.44 10.49
C ASP A 87 5.16 -6.79 9.16
N ILE A 88 6.43 -6.56 8.91
CA ILE A 88 6.90 -6.06 7.61
C ILE A 88 8.24 -6.69 7.29
N ILE A 89 8.36 -7.23 6.09
CA ILE A 89 9.54 -7.93 5.61
C ILE A 89 9.85 -7.40 4.23
N ALA A 90 11.13 -7.16 3.94
CA ALA A 90 11.54 -6.69 2.62
C ALA A 90 12.72 -7.51 2.12
N GLU A 91 12.67 -7.88 0.84
CA GLU A 91 13.75 -8.56 0.14
C GLU A 91 13.69 -8.19 -1.33
N GLY A 92 14.83 -7.79 -1.91
CA GLY A 92 14.87 -7.34 -3.28
C GLY A 92 13.97 -6.15 -3.50
N ASP A 93 13.08 -6.23 -4.49
CA ASP A 93 12.13 -5.18 -4.81
C ASP A 93 10.75 -5.39 -4.15
N LYS A 94 10.63 -6.38 -3.27
CA LYS A 94 9.35 -6.72 -2.65
C LYS A 94 9.31 -6.34 -1.17
N VAL A 95 8.15 -5.88 -0.75
CA VAL A 95 7.86 -5.64 0.67
C VAL A 95 6.57 -6.39 1.00
N VAL A 96 6.62 -7.22 2.04
CA VAL A 96 5.47 -7.99 2.52
C VAL A 96 5.02 -7.41 3.83
N VAL A 97 3.72 -7.14 3.93
CA VAL A 97 3.11 -6.54 5.11
C VAL A 97 1.99 -7.44 5.62
N ARG A 98 2.04 -7.77 6.91
CA ARG A 98 0.89 -8.36 7.59
C ARG A 98 0.23 -7.23 8.38
N ASN A 99 -1.04 -6.97 8.09
CA ASN A 99 -1.73 -5.82 8.65
C ASN A 99 -3.08 -6.19 9.25
N ARG A 100 -3.61 -5.29 10.06
CA ARG A 100 -4.93 -5.37 10.67
C ARG A 100 -5.67 -4.07 10.43
N TRP A 101 -6.90 -4.21 9.96
CA TRP A 101 -7.76 -3.09 9.63
C TRP A 101 -8.93 -3.04 10.60
N ARG A 102 -9.27 -1.85 11.04
CA ARG A 102 -10.42 -1.57 11.90
C ARG A 102 -11.19 -0.39 11.37
N ALA A 103 -12.51 -0.47 11.46
CA ALA A 103 -13.38 0.61 11.02
C ALA A 103 -14.76 0.48 11.65
N THR A 104 -15.51 1.58 11.64
CA THR A 104 -16.94 1.55 11.93
C THR A 104 -17.68 1.83 10.63
N ASP A 105 -18.58 0.93 10.24
CA ASP A 105 -19.41 1.14 9.04
C ASP A 105 -20.34 2.32 9.28
N GLY A 106 -20.19 3.37 8.50
CA GLY A 106 -20.99 4.60 8.65
C GLY A 106 -22.48 4.40 8.36
N GLN A 107 -22.83 3.33 7.62
CA GLN A 107 -24.24 3.03 7.31
C GLN A 107 -24.90 2.21 8.42
N THR A 108 -24.21 1.21 8.96
CA THR A 108 -24.79 0.27 9.93
C THR A 108 -24.38 0.57 11.37
N GLN A 109 -23.38 1.41 11.58
CA GLN A 109 -22.77 1.71 12.88
C GLN A 109 -22.09 0.48 13.51
N GLN A 110 -21.84 -0.56 12.71
CA GLN A 110 -21.18 -1.77 13.18
C GLN A 110 -19.66 -1.63 13.08
N GLY A 111 -18.95 -1.91 14.17
CA GLY A 111 -17.50 -2.03 14.15
C GLY A 111 -17.09 -3.29 13.39
N ILE A 112 -16.09 -3.18 12.55
CA ILE A 112 -15.55 -4.31 11.79
C ILE A 112 -14.03 -4.36 11.94
N GLU A 113 -13.50 -5.56 11.76
CA GLU A 113 -12.06 -5.82 11.80
C GLU A 113 -11.72 -6.92 10.81
N PHE A 114 -10.56 -6.81 10.16
CA PHE A 114 -10.03 -7.87 9.32
C PHE A 114 -8.52 -7.76 9.23
N GLY A 115 -7.86 -8.89 9.04
CA GLY A 115 -6.43 -8.95 8.80
C GLY A 115 -6.12 -9.27 7.36
N GLY A 116 -4.86 -9.10 6.98
CA GLY A 116 -4.46 -9.45 5.64
C GLY A 116 -2.96 -9.41 5.42
N ILE A 117 -2.59 -9.88 4.24
CA ILE A 117 -1.21 -9.84 3.74
C ILE A 117 -1.23 -9.04 2.46
N VAL A 118 -0.35 -8.06 2.38
CA VAL A 118 -0.13 -7.26 1.18
C VAL A 118 1.32 -7.41 0.75
N ILE A 119 1.53 -7.64 -0.53
CA ILE A 119 2.85 -7.66 -1.13
C ILE A 119 2.94 -6.49 -2.09
N TRP A 120 3.94 -5.66 -1.90
CA TRP A 120 4.25 -4.53 -2.78
C TRP A 120 5.50 -4.84 -3.58
N ARG A 121 5.49 -4.51 -4.87
CA ARG A 121 6.72 -4.40 -5.66
C ARG A 121 7.04 -2.92 -5.80
N ILE A 122 8.29 -2.57 -5.51
CA ILE A 122 8.79 -1.20 -5.61
C ILE A 122 9.68 -1.11 -6.84
N SER A 123 9.48 -0.06 -7.64
CA SER A 123 10.32 0.24 -8.79
C SER A 123 10.58 1.74 -8.81
N GLU A 124 11.85 2.10 -8.92
CA GLU A 124 12.29 3.50 -8.97
C GLU A 124 11.72 4.33 -7.83
N GLY A 125 11.70 3.76 -6.62
CA GLY A 125 11.23 4.45 -5.42
C GLY A 125 9.72 4.60 -5.33
N LYS A 126 8.95 3.90 -6.16
CA LYS A 126 7.49 4.01 -6.20
C LYS A 126 6.85 2.63 -6.03
N LEU A 127 5.61 2.62 -5.57
CA LEU A 127 4.79 1.41 -5.54
C LEU A 127 4.33 1.09 -6.95
N ALA A 128 4.83 -0.02 -7.50
CA ALA A 128 4.59 -0.36 -8.90
C ALA A 128 3.56 -1.47 -9.07
N GLU A 129 3.39 -2.33 -8.05
CA GLU A 129 2.50 -3.47 -8.15
C GLU A 129 2.09 -3.93 -6.76
N ARG A 130 0.83 -4.40 -6.64
CA ARG A 130 0.28 -4.83 -5.36
C ARG A 130 -0.47 -6.14 -5.51
N TRP A 131 -0.22 -7.05 -4.59
CA TRP A 131 -1.02 -8.26 -4.36
C TRP A 131 -1.55 -8.18 -2.93
N ALA A 132 -2.81 -8.53 -2.73
CA ALA A 132 -3.38 -8.52 -1.39
C ALA A 132 -4.34 -9.69 -1.21
N TYR A 133 -4.29 -10.29 -0.04
CA TYR A 133 -5.15 -11.38 0.37
C TYR A 133 -5.65 -11.04 1.77
N LEU A 134 -6.93 -10.70 1.85
CA LEU A 134 -7.55 -10.22 3.07
C LEU A 134 -8.58 -11.23 3.56
N GLU A 135 -8.69 -11.38 4.87
CA GLU A 135 -9.80 -12.14 5.43
C GLU A 135 -11.10 -11.36 5.29
N ALA A 136 -12.22 -12.08 5.34
CA ALA A 136 -13.52 -11.42 5.33
C ALA A 136 -13.67 -10.57 6.59
N PRO A 137 -14.25 -9.35 6.48
CA PRO A 137 -14.52 -8.54 7.66
C PRO A 137 -15.42 -9.25 8.64
N HIS A 138 -15.13 -9.11 9.93
CA HIS A 138 -15.97 -9.67 11.00
C HIS A 138 -16.30 -8.59 12.02
N PRO A 139 -17.46 -8.72 12.72
CA PRO A 139 -17.88 -7.73 13.70
C PRO A 139 -16.92 -7.64 14.87
N VAL A 140 -16.80 -6.42 15.42
CA VAL A 140 -16.07 -6.15 16.66
C VAL A 140 -17.09 -5.74 17.71
N HIS A 141 -17.02 -6.40 18.86
CA HIS A 141 -17.96 -6.17 19.97
C HIS A 141 -17.36 -5.27 21.02
#